data_d69037b5d2756249d968f8720b1062d8
#
_entry.id   d69037b5d2756249d968f8720b1062d8
#
_cell.length_a   1.000
_cell.length_b   1.000
_cell.length_c   1.000
_cell.angle_alpha   90.00
_cell.angle_beta   90.00
_cell.angle_gamma   90.00
#
_symmetry.space_group_name_H-M   'P 1'
#
loop_
_entity.id
_entity.type
_entity.pdbx_description
1 polymer ?
#
loop_
_entity_poly.entity_id
_entity_poly.type
_entity_poly.pdbx_seq_one_letter_code
_entity_poly.pdbx_strand_id
1 'polypeptide(L)'
;MRSIRSYCLLALVLCVASGSVVSAQQIPAAAGAPLASSGLKLASTAEDARGQTVMLDAWFNSQQRKNAAGQMEYFHYKWNDEKDSGFSLLGQIFEGHGVTLDTLYTAPTLEKLRHAQYYIIASPDIPVKNPNPHYVQPEDAKQVAEWVKQGGVLVLMDNDPANADIEHLDLIAGRFGIHFNNVLSHHVVGNDYPAGQIHVSGGGPLFHDPHTLYMKDTCTISVKSPARPLLEDKGDIMIATARYGKGTVVAVVDPWLYNEYTNPRKNPPLQDNYAAGEEFVRWLIQQSPATSSPSSK
;
A
#
# COMPACT_ATOMS: atom_id res chain seq x y z
N MET A 1 17.87 -71.11 -31.73
CA MET A 1 18.09 -71.76 -30.40
C MET A 1 17.59 -70.84 -29.34
N ARG A 2 16.58 -71.37 -28.65
CA ARG A 2 15.94 -71.02 -27.38
C ARG A 2 15.87 -69.53 -26.93
N SER A 3 14.69 -68.99 -27.11
CA SER A 3 14.01 -67.85 -26.47
C SER A 3 13.94 -68.04 -24.94
N ILE A 4 14.27 -67.00 -24.16
CA ILE A 4 13.87 -66.89 -22.78
C ILE A 4 13.05 -65.62 -22.66
N ARG A 5 11.72 -65.79 -22.48
CA ARG A 5 10.79 -64.72 -22.12
C ARG A 5 10.82 -64.53 -20.60
N SER A 6 11.23 -63.32 -20.13
CA SER A 6 11.08 -62.91 -18.74
C SER A 6 9.77 -62.16 -18.60
N TYR A 7 8.86 -62.70 -17.78
CA TYR A 7 7.65 -62.04 -17.33
C TYR A 7 7.99 -61.15 -16.12
N CYS A 8 7.85 -59.83 -16.23
CA CYS A 8 7.82 -58.96 -15.08
C CYS A 8 6.38 -58.88 -14.54
N LEU A 9 6.19 -59.44 -13.35
CA LEU A 9 4.99 -59.25 -12.55
C LEU A 9 4.92 -57.80 -12.06
N LEU A 10 3.85 -57.12 -12.45
CA LEU A 10 3.49 -55.78 -11.90
C LEU A 10 2.73 -56.03 -10.60
N ALA A 11 3.38 -55.75 -9.45
CA ALA A 11 2.71 -55.72 -8.17
C ALA A 11 2.03 -54.36 -8.00
N LEU A 12 0.68 -54.38 -8.04
CA LEU A 12 -0.14 -53.21 -7.75
C LEU A 12 -0.23 -53.01 -6.23
N VAL A 13 0.50 -52.05 -5.68
CA VAL A 13 0.35 -51.64 -4.28
C VAL A 13 -0.80 -50.66 -4.21
N LEU A 14 -1.94 -51.10 -3.68
CA LEU A 14 -3.03 -50.20 -3.26
C LEU A 14 -2.62 -49.49 -1.97
N CYS A 15 -2.24 -48.20 -2.07
CA CYS A 15 -2.18 -47.31 -0.91
C CYS A 15 -3.60 -46.83 -0.59
N VAL A 16 -4.21 -47.39 0.43
CA VAL A 16 -5.42 -46.85 1.05
C VAL A 16 -5.00 -45.63 1.87
N ALA A 17 -5.27 -44.46 1.34
CA ALA A 17 -5.10 -43.20 2.08
C ALA A 17 -6.32 -43.06 3.03
N SER A 18 -6.10 -43.36 4.30
CA SER A 18 -7.03 -43.00 5.37
C SER A 18 -7.01 -41.49 5.57
N GLY A 19 -7.96 -40.81 4.96
CA GLY A 19 -8.20 -39.38 5.17
C GLY A 19 -8.72 -39.14 6.59
N SER A 20 -7.86 -38.61 7.45
CA SER A 20 -8.31 -38.05 8.72
C SER A 20 -9.00 -36.73 8.44
N VAL A 21 -10.34 -36.74 8.57
CA VAL A 21 -11.13 -35.51 8.57
C VAL A 21 -10.86 -34.79 9.87
N VAL A 22 -10.03 -33.76 9.80
CA VAL A 22 -9.86 -32.79 10.89
C VAL A 22 -11.15 -31.96 10.95
N SER A 23 -11.99 -32.28 11.91
CA SER A 23 -13.17 -31.47 12.24
C SER A 23 -12.72 -30.09 12.68
N ALA A 24 -13.08 -29.06 11.92
CA ALA A 24 -12.91 -27.69 12.33
C ALA A 24 -13.80 -27.45 13.57
N GLN A 25 -13.17 -27.32 14.74
CA GLN A 25 -13.86 -26.86 15.94
C GLN A 25 -14.29 -25.40 15.71
N GLN A 26 -15.60 -25.20 15.59
CA GLN A 26 -16.21 -23.88 15.67
C GLN A 26 -15.96 -23.33 17.07
N ILE A 27 -15.18 -22.25 17.14
CA ILE A 27 -15.08 -21.41 18.34
C ILE A 27 -16.47 -20.80 18.54
N PRO A 28 -17.12 -20.95 19.72
CA PRO A 28 -18.43 -20.33 19.95
C PRO A 28 -18.28 -18.80 19.87
N ALA A 29 -19.10 -18.17 19.04
CA ALA A 29 -19.22 -16.73 18.98
C ALA A 29 -19.66 -16.24 20.37
N ALA A 30 -18.78 -15.54 21.07
CA ALA A 30 -19.14 -14.80 22.26
C ALA A 30 -20.23 -13.78 21.87
N ALA A 31 -21.40 -13.88 22.50
CA ALA A 31 -22.50 -12.95 22.30
C ALA A 31 -21.98 -11.53 22.61
N GLY A 32 -21.81 -10.74 21.56
CA GLY A 32 -21.35 -9.35 21.67
C GLY A 32 -22.41 -8.53 22.37
N ALA A 33 -22.06 -8.02 23.55
CA ALA A 33 -22.74 -6.84 24.08
C ALA A 33 -22.65 -5.71 23.02
N PRO A 34 -23.68 -4.89 22.82
CA PRO A 34 -23.60 -3.77 21.90
C PRO A 34 -22.47 -2.87 22.43
N LEU A 35 -21.38 -2.80 21.64
CA LEU A 35 -20.37 -1.76 21.84
C LEU A 35 -21.10 -0.44 21.69
N ALA A 36 -21.28 0.26 22.83
CA ALA A 36 -21.65 1.65 22.79
C ALA A 36 -20.76 2.30 21.75
N SER A 37 -21.39 3.06 20.83
CA SER A 37 -20.68 3.98 19.95
C SER A 37 -20.01 5.02 20.86
N SER A 38 -18.86 4.63 21.41
CA SER A 38 -17.89 5.59 21.87
C SER A 38 -17.48 6.31 20.58
N GLY A 39 -18.19 7.41 20.30
CA GLY A 39 -17.74 8.35 19.31
C GLY A 39 -16.29 8.63 19.66
N LEU A 40 -15.37 8.07 18.87
CA LEU A 40 -14.01 8.57 18.83
C LEU A 40 -14.17 10.05 18.52
N LYS A 41 -14.19 10.88 19.57
CA LYS A 41 -13.93 12.29 19.42
C LYS A 41 -12.52 12.32 18.84
N LEU A 42 -12.43 12.50 17.52
CA LEU A 42 -11.21 12.99 16.91
C LEU A 42 -10.77 14.16 17.77
N ALA A 43 -9.63 14.00 18.44
CA ALA A 43 -9.05 15.10 19.19
C ALA A 43 -8.88 16.24 18.21
N SER A 44 -9.62 17.27 18.41
CA SER A 44 -9.72 18.50 17.67
C SER A 44 -8.34 19.13 17.47
N THR A 45 -7.74 18.87 16.34
CA THR A 45 -7.04 19.78 15.43
C THR A 45 -6.88 19.00 14.12
N ALA A 46 -8.00 18.56 13.55
CA ALA A 46 -8.01 18.16 12.14
C ALA A 46 -7.57 19.41 11.37
N GLU A 47 -6.36 19.40 10.83
CA GLU A 47 -5.95 20.39 9.87
C GLU A 47 -6.98 20.34 8.75
N ASP A 48 -7.67 21.44 8.55
CA ASP A 48 -8.75 21.52 7.60
C ASP A 48 -8.14 21.53 6.18
N ALA A 49 -8.19 20.38 5.52
CA ALA A 49 -7.71 20.21 4.15
C ALA A 49 -8.81 20.37 3.10
N ARG A 50 -9.93 21.05 3.46
CA ARG A 50 -11.03 21.31 2.52
C ARG A 50 -10.55 22.03 1.27
N GLY A 51 -11.02 21.56 0.12
CA GLY A 51 -10.61 22.04 -1.18
C GLY A 51 -9.31 21.44 -1.72
N GLN A 52 -8.69 20.53 -0.98
CA GLN A 52 -7.59 19.71 -1.47
C GLN A 52 -8.11 18.41 -2.07
N THR A 53 -7.35 17.85 -2.99
CA THR A 53 -7.67 16.59 -3.69
C THR A 53 -6.51 15.61 -3.61
N VAL A 54 -6.82 14.36 -3.30
CA VAL A 54 -5.90 13.23 -3.45
C VAL A 54 -6.26 12.46 -4.71
N MET A 55 -5.27 12.30 -5.60
CA MET A 55 -5.35 11.55 -6.84
C MET A 55 -4.71 10.18 -6.62
N LEU A 56 -5.45 9.10 -6.84
CA LEU A 56 -4.94 7.73 -6.80
C LEU A 56 -4.65 7.26 -8.22
N ASP A 57 -3.48 6.68 -8.43
CA ASP A 57 -3.13 6.05 -9.70
C ASP A 57 -3.98 4.79 -9.98
N ALA A 58 -4.52 4.73 -11.19
CA ALA A 58 -5.16 3.57 -11.77
C ALA A 58 -4.67 3.34 -13.21
N TRP A 59 -3.50 3.87 -13.55
CA TRP A 59 -2.82 3.64 -14.81
C TRP A 59 -1.70 2.61 -14.67
N PHE A 60 -0.77 2.83 -13.76
CA PHE A 60 0.31 1.88 -13.51
C PHE A 60 -0.16 0.65 -12.72
N ASN A 61 -1.19 0.80 -11.88
CA ASN A 61 -1.92 -0.31 -11.27
C ASN A 61 -3.34 -0.32 -11.84
N SER A 62 -3.56 -1.10 -12.90
CA SER A 62 -4.79 -1.08 -13.69
C SER A 62 -5.50 -2.45 -13.72
N GLN A 63 -5.31 -3.27 -12.70
CA GLN A 63 -5.93 -4.58 -12.60
C GLN A 63 -7.46 -4.48 -12.61
N GLN A 64 -8.10 -5.42 -13.32
CA GLN A 64 -9.54 -5.50 -13.44
C GLN A 64 -10.04 -6.91 -13.12
N ARG A 65 -11.20 -6.97 -12.49
CA ARG A 65 -11.93 -8.21 -12.24
C ARG A 65 -13.40 -8.07 -12.63
N LYS A 66 -14.11 -9.18 -12.78
CA LYS A 66 -15.57 -9.16 -12.90
C LYS A 66 -16.18 -9.01 -11.51
N ASN A 67 -17.10 -8.06 -11.35
CA ASN A 67 -17.92 -7.93 -10.15
C ASN A 67 -19.04 -8.98 -10.13
N ALA A 68 -19.88 -8.99 -9.09
CA ALA A 68 -20.98 -9.92 -8.95
C ALA A 68 -22.02 -9.82 -10.08
N ALA A 69 -22.14 -8.68 -10.74
CA ALA A 69 -23.01 -8.46 -11.91
C ALA A 69 -22.34 -8.85 -13.25
N GLY A 70 -21.11 -9.36 -13.22
CA GLY A 70 -20.34 -9.74 -14.42
C GLY A 70 -19.69 -8.56 -15.16
N GLN A 71 -19.77 -7.34 -14.63
CA GLN A 71 -19.16 -6.15 -15.19
C GLN A 71 -17.69 -6.06 -14.78
N MET A 72 -16.84 -5.52 -15.66
CA MET A 72 -15.44 -5.24 -15.32
C MET A 72 -15.36 -4.06 -14.36
N GLU A 73 -14.60 -4.22 -13.29
CA GLU A 73 -14.29 -3.17 -12.33
C GLU A 73 -12.79 -3.15 -12.04
N TYR A 74 -12.23 -1.97 -11.78
CA TYR A 74 -10.88 -1.85 -11.25
C TYR A 74 -10.86 -2.31 -9.80
N PHE A 75 -9.82 -3.00 -9.40
CA PHE A 75 -9.61 -3.47 -8.04
C PHE A 75 -8.14 -3.37 -7.65
N HIS A 76 -7.78 -3.79 -6.44
CA HIS A 76 -6.42 -3.78 -5.92
C HIS A 76 -5.89 -2.35 -5.77
N TYR A 77 -5.90 -1.85 -4.55
CA TYR A 77 -5.56 -0.47 -4.17
C TYR A 77 -6.43 0.57 -4.89
N LYS A 78 -7.77 0.44 -4.81
CA LYS A 78 -8.72 1.43 -5.33
C LYS A 78 -9.62 1.94 -4.22
N TRP A 79 -10.08 3.20 -4.32
CA TRP A 79 -10.92 3.85 -3.32
C TRP A 79 -12.23 3.12 -3.04
N ASN A 80 -12.80 2.48 -4.05
CA ASN A 80 -14.06 1.73 -3.96
C ASN A 80 -13.86 0.23 -3.68
N ASP A 81 -12.63 -0.23 -3.48
CA ASP A 81 -12.34 -1.63 -3.15
C ASP A 81 -12.29 -1.79 -1.62
N GLU A 82 -13.33 -2.45 -1.08
CA GLU A 82 -13.48 -2.74 0.36
C GLU A 82 -12.91 -4.11 0.74
N LYS A 83 -12.26 -4.79 -0.20
CA LYS A 83 -11.63 -6.08 0.03
C LYS A 83 -10.16 -5.88 0.38
N ASP A 84 -9.59 -6.90 0.92
CA ASP A 84 -8.26 -6.99 1.55
C ASP A 84 -7.19 -6.01 1.05
N SER A 85 -6.98 -5.91 -0.25
CA SER A 85 -6.01 -4.98 -0.85
C SER A 85 -6.62 -3.63 -1.26
N GLY A 86 -7.86 -3.35 -0.89
CA GLY A 86 -8.51 -2.07 -1.22
C GLY A 86 -7.98 -0.89 -0.41
N PHE A 87 -8.32 0.30 -0.84
CA PHE A 87 -7.95 1.56 -0.18
C PHE A 87 -9.15 2.35 0.33
N SER A 88 -10.33 1.70 0.52
CA SER A 88 -11.52 2.41 0.99
C SER A 88 -11.32 3.02 2.37
N LEU A 89 -10.59 2.35 3.28
CA LEU A 89 -10.26 2.90 4.61
C LEU A 89 -9.29 4.08 4.54
N LEU A 90 -8.26 3.99 3.70
CA LEU A 90 -7.34 5.11 3.47
C LEU A 90 -8.09 6.32 2.90
N GLY A 91 -9.02 6.06 1.96
CA GLY A 91 -9.91 7.08 1.41
C GLY A 91 -10.75 7.76 2.50
N GLN A 92 -11.39 6.96 3.38
CA GLN A 92 -12.17 7.49 4.50
C GLN A 92 -11.35 8.38 5.43
N ILE A 93 -10.06 8.05 5.66
CA ILE A 93 -9.18 8.89 6.47
C ILE A 93 -8.97 10.26 5.77
N PHE A 94 -8.67 10.27 4.46
CA PHE A 94 -8.54 11.52 3.70
C PHE A 94 -9.83 12.36 3.73
N GLU A 95 -10.99 11.73 3.48
CA GLU A 95 -12.30 12.39 3.54
C GLU A 95 -12.61 12.94 4.94
N GLY A 96 -12.20 12.25 5.98
CA GLY A 96 -12.31 12.69 7.37
C GLY A 96 -11.57 14.01 7.65
N HIS A 97 -10.54 14.33 6.86
CA HIS A 97 -9.83 15.61 6.87
C HIS A 97 -10.35 16.61 5.83
N GLY A 98 -11.44 16.30 5.12
CA GLY A 98 -12.05 17.17 4.11
C GLY A 98 -11.36 17.11 2.74
N VAL A 99 -10.46 16.16 2.50
CA VAL A 99 -9.81 15.95 1.20
C VAL A 99 -10.77 15.22 0.26
N THR A 100 -10.87 15.66 -1.00
CA THR A 100 -11.65 15.00 -2.05
C THR A 100 -10.83 13.86 -2.66
N LEU A 101 -11.47 12.69 -2.88
CA LEU A 101 -10.85 11.56 -3.57
C LEU A 101 -11.06 11.68 -5.08
N ASP A 102 -10.00 11.41 -5.86
CA ASP A 102 -10.04 11.31 -7.31
C ASP A 102 -9.17 10.15 -7.80
N THR A 103 -9.28 9.76 -9.07
CA THR A 103 -8.56 8.62 -9.64
C THR A 103 -8.06 8.95 -11.04
N LEU A 104 -6.79 8.67 -11.30
CA LEU A 104 -6.13 8.87 -12.59
C LEU A 104 -6.06 7.57 -13.39
N TYR A 105 -6.87 7.45 -14.46
CA TYR A 105 -6.93 6.28 -15.35
C TYR A 105 -6.05 6.42 -16.61
N THR A 106 -5.15 7.36 -16.65
CA THR A 106 -4.27 7.62 -17.81
C THR A 106 -2.88 7.96 -17.32
N ALA A 107 -1.89 7.89 -18.22
CA ALA A 107 -0.53 8.33 -17.89
C ALA A 107 -0.53 9.74 -17.26
N PRO A 108 0.26 9.95 -16.18
CA PRO A 108 0.30 11.22 -15.48
C PRO A 108 0.92 12.31 -16.34
N THR A 109 0.31 13.48 -16.32
CA THR A 109 0.88 14.70 -16.90
C THR A 109 0.75 15.83 -15.89
N LEU A 110 1.62 16.85 -16.00
CA LEU A 110 1.55 18.03 -15.16
C LEU A 110 0.16 18.66 -15.20
N GLU A 111 -0.48 18.69 -16.38
CA GLU A 111 -1.84 19.24 -16.52
C GLU A 111 -2.88 18.43 -15.74
N LYS A 112 -2.84 17.11 -15.82
CA LYS A 112 -3.80 16.25 -15.12
C LYS A 112 -3.60 16.29 -13.61
N LEU A 113 -2.35 16.41 -13.14
CA LEU A 113 -2.02 16.45 -11.73
C LEU A 113 -2.22 17.83 -11.08
N ARG A 114 -2.35 18.90 -11.87
CA ARG A 114 -2.42 20.29 -11.35
C ARG A 114 -3.56 20.54 -10.36
N HIS A 115 -4.63 19.71 -10.39
CA HIS A 115 -5.78 19.83 -9.49
C HIS A 115 -5.60 19.06 -8.19
N ALA A 116 -4.61 18.19 -8.12
CA ALA A 116 -4.32 17.38 -6.95
C ALA A 116 -3.24 18.02 -6.09
N GLN A 117 -3.38 17.91 -4.78
CA GLN A 117 -2.35 18.22 -3.81
C GLN A 117 -1.53 16.98 -3.48
N TYR A 118 -2.16 15.79 -3.56
CA TYR A 118 -1.54 14.51 -3.30
C TYR A 118 -1.71 13.59 -4.51
N TYR A 119 -0.66 12.85 -4.86
CA TYR A 119 -0.72 11.80 -5.87
C TYR A 119 -0.11 10.53 -5.31
N ILE A 120 -0.88 9.43 -5.33
CA ILE A 120 -0.50 8.13 -4.79
C ILE A 120 -0.34 7.15 -5.93
N ILE A 121 0.84 6.53 -6.03
CA ILE A 121 1.11 5.39 -6.91
C ILE A 121 1.38 4.19 -6.00
N ALA A 122 0.57 3.14 -6.11
CA ALA A 122 0.65 1.97 -5.26
C ALA A 122 0.81 0.69 -6.10
N SER A 123 1.90 -0.06 -5.85
CA SER A 123 2.15 -1.40 -6.39
C SER A 123 1.89 -1.48 -7.89
N PRO A 124 2.69 -0.83 -8.76
CA PRO A 124 2.53 -0.90 -10.20
C PRO A 124 2.51 -2.34 -10.71
N ASP A 125 1.74 -2.58 -11.77
CA ASP A 125 1.46 -3.93 -12.26
C ASP A 125 2.68 -4.61 -12.88
N ILE A 126 2.76 -5.92 -12.67
CA ILE A 126 3.66 -6.84 -13.37
C ILE A 126 2.85 -7.81 -14.26
N PRO A 127 3.46 -8.45 -15.27
CA PRO A 127 2.72 -9.29 -16.24
C PRO A 127 1.92 -10.44 -15.61
N VAL A 128 2.35 -10.97 -14.46
CA VAL A 128 1.62 -12.04 -13.76
C VAL A 128 0.33 -11.55 -13.10
N LYS A 129 0.23 -10.27 -12.81
CA LYS A 129 -0.95 -9.63 -12.19
C LYS A 129 -1.86 -8.99 -13.24
N ASN A 130 -1.28 -8.41 -14.27
CA ASN A 130 -1.97 -7.77 -15.37
C ASN A 130 -1.25 -8.13 -16.68
N PRO A 131 -1.88 -8.83 -17.64
CA PRO A 131 -1.21 -9.25 -18.88
C PRO A 131 -0.78 -8.08 -19.77
N ASN A 132 -1.29 -6.88 -19.53
CA ASN A 132 -0.96 -5.67 -20.29
C ASN A 132 -0.62 -4.52 -19.32
N PRO A 133 0.48 -4.61 -18.56
CA PRO A 133 0.82 -3.58 -17.60
C PRO A 133 1.28 -2.29 -18.28
N HIS A 134 0.99 -1.16 -17.68
CA HIS A 134 1.54 0.12 -18.10
C HIS A 134 2.79 0.42 -17.26
N TYR A 135 3.94 0.45 -17.89
CA TYR A 135 5.21 0.76 -17.22
C TYR A 135 5.46 2.26 -17.20
N VAL A 136 6.02 2.75 -16.10
CA VAL A 136 6.47 4.14 -16.01
C VAL A 136 7.51 4.43 -17.11
N GLN A 137 7.31 5.50 -17.84
CA GLN A 137 8.22 5.98 -18.87
C GLN A 137 9.06 7.17 -18.36
N PRO A 138 10.22 7.45 -18.94
CA PRO A 138 11.04 8.62 -18.56
C PRO A 138 10.28 9.94 -18.62
N GLU A 139 9.31 10.09 -19.53
CA GLU A 139 8.49 11.29 -19.62
C GLU A 139 7.48 11.36 -18.46
N ASP A 140 6.87 10.25 -18.04
CA ASP A 140 5.99 10.21 -16.87
C ASP A 140 6.76 10.68 -15.62
N ALA A 141 7.97 10.14 -15.43
CA ALA A 141 8.83 10.52 -14.32
C ALA A 141 9.19 12.02 -14.34
N LYS A 142 9.38 12.61 -15.52
CA LYS A 142 9.64 14.04 -15.67
C LYS A 142 8.39 14.88 -15.33
N GLN A 143 7.23 14.49 -15.80
CA GLN A 143 5.95 15.18 -15.53
C GLN A 143 5.63 15.17 -14.04
N VAL A 144 5.75 14.01 -13.40
CA VAL A 144 5.54 13.86 -11.95
C VAL A 144 6.55 14.68 -11.15
N ALA A 145 7.85 14.67 -11.55
CA ALA A 145 8.86 15.45 -10.85
C ALA A 145 8.61 16.96 -10.96
N GLU A 146 8.15 17.44 -12.12
CA GLU A 146 7.82 18.87 -12.29
C GLU A 146 6.59 19.25 -11.44
N TRP A 147 5.59 18.37 -11.34
CA TRP A 147 4.44 18.59 -10.46
C TRP A 147 4.86 18.64 -8.98
N VAL A 148 5.71 17.70 -8.52
CA VAL A 148 6.26 17.76 -7.16
C VAL A 148 7.03 19.06 -6.92
N LYS A 149 7.89 19.46 -7.88
CA LYS A 149 8.68 20.69 -7.76
C LYS A 149 7.80 21.93 -7.53
N GLN A 150 6.58 21.95 -8.09
CA GLN A 150 5.62 23.03 -7.93
C GLN A 150 4.87 23.00 -6.61
N GLY A 151 4.96 21.92 -5.83
CA GLY A 151 4.36 21.82 -4.48
C GLY A 151 3.53 20.57 -4.25
N GLY A 152 3.45 19.66 -5.22
CA GLY A 152 2.75 18.39 -5.06
C GLY A 152 3.37 17.49 -3.99
N VAL A 153 2.55 16.71 -3.31
CA VAL A 153 2.95 15.69 -2.34
C VAL A 153 2.77 14.32 -3.00
N LEU A 154 3.89 13.69 -3.35
CA LEU A 154 3.92 12.38 -4.01
C LEU A 154 4.07 11.27 -2.98
N VAL A 155 3.23 10.25 -3.09
CA VAL A 155 3.31 9.02 -2.30
C VAL A 155 3.60 7.86 -3.25
N LEU A 156 4.73 7.20 -3.07
CA LEU A 156 5.13 5.99 -3.77
C LEU A 156 5.04 4.82 -2.80
N MET A 157 4.21 3.84 -3.10
CA MET A 157 4.08 2.61 -2.32
C MET A 157 4.43 1.46 -3.24
N ASP A 158 5.59 0.86 -3.04
CA ASP A 158 5.98 -0.32 -3.80
C ASP A 158 5.59 -1.60 -3.05
N ASN A 159 6.11 -2.74 -3.45
CA ASN A 159 5.86 -4.04 -2.86
C ASN A 159 7.09 -4.94 -3.10
N ASP A 160 6.99 -6.22 -2.74
CA ASP A 160 8.03 -7.19 -3.08
C ASP A 160 8.10 -7.46 -4.61
N PRO A 161 9.24 -7.99 -5.11
CA PRO A 161 9.46 -8.19 -6.54
C PRO A 161 8.47 -9.14 -7.23
N ALA A 162 7.78 -10.00 -6.48
CA ALA A 162 6.78 -10.91 -7.04
C ALA A 162 5.41 -10.23 -7.19
N ASN A 163 5.23 -9.05 -6.63
CA ASN A 163 3.96 -8.35 -6.57
C ASN A 163 3.92 -6.99 -7.27
N ALA A 164 5.07 -6.32 -7.49
CA ALA A 164 5.09 -4.99 -8.09
C ALA A 164 6.26 -4.77 -9.05
N ASP A 165 6.11 -3.79 -9.95
CA ASP A 165 7.14 -3.37 -10.89
C ASP A 165 8.06 -2.31 -10.24
N ILE A 166 9.06 -2.80 -9.56
CA ILE A 166 10.06 -1.98 -8.86
C ILE A 166 10.92 -1.20 -9.86
N GLU A 167 11.33 -1.84 -10.95
CA GLU A 167 12.32 -1.29 -11.88
C GLU A 167 11.82 0.00 -12.54
N HIS A 168 10.59 0.02 -13.04
CA HIS A 168 10.07 1.20 -13.71
C HIS A 168 9.57 2.26 -12.74
N LEU A 169 9.02 1.89 -11.56
CA LEU A 169 8.66 2.86 -10.53
C LEU A 169 9.89 3.65 -10.08
N ASP A 170 11.04 3.00 -10.04
CA ASP A 170 12.31 3.62 -9.66
C ASP A 170 12.76 4.75 -10.61
N LEU A 171 12.25 4.82 -11.85
CA LEU A 171 12.45 5.98 -12.73
C LEU A 171 11.85 7.27 -12.14
N ILE A 172 10.77 7.16 -11.38
CA ILE A 172 10.19 8.29 -10.63
C ILE A 172 10.98 8.50 -9.34
N ALA A 173 11.12 7.46 -8.51
CA ALA A 173 11.75 7.54 -7.19
C ALA A 173 13.19 8.08 -7.25
N GLY A 174 13.96 7.62 -8.22
CA GLY A 174 15.36 8.00 -8.43
C GLY A 174 15.57 9.50 -8.65
N ARG A 175 14.56 10.23 -9.17
CA ARG A 175 14.64 11.70 -9.33
C ARG A 175 14.72 12.44 -8.01
N PHE A 176 14.31 11.79 -6.94
CA PHE A 176 14.26 12.38 -5.60
C PHE A 176 15.34 11.81 -4.66
N GLY A 177 16.23 10.96 -5.19
CA GLY A 177 17.29 10.30 -4.42
C GLY A 177 16.77 9.09 -3.63
N ILE A 178 15.63 8.52 -4.01
CA ILE A 178 15.06 7.31 -3.45
C ILE A 178 15.25 6.19 -4.45
N HIS A 179 15.61 4.99 -3.97
CA HIS A 179 15.73 3.79 -4.78
C HIS A 179 15.07 2.63 -4.08
N PHE A 180 14.09 1.99 -4.72
CA PHE A 180 13.49 0.75 -4.26
C PHE A 180 14.38 -0.42 -4.66
N ASN A 181 14.86 -1.17 -3.67
CA ASN A 181 15.72 -2.31 -3.91
C ASN A 181 14.89 -3.54 -4.29
N ASN A 182 15.29 -4.22 -5.35
CA ASN A 182 14.61 -5.43 -5.84
C ASN A 182 14.98 -6.64 -4.97
N VAL A 183 14.53 -6.64 -3.73
CA VAL A 183 14.75 -7.69 -2.72
C VAL A 183 13.47 -7.99 -1.97
N LEU A 184 13.37 -9.18 -1.40
CA LEU A 184 12.29 -9.56 -0.48
C LEU A 184 12.80 -9.43 0.96
N SER A 185 12.13 -8.60 1.75
CA SER A 185 12.36 -8.41 3.18
C SER A 185 11.05 -8.63 3.96
N HIS A 186 11.13 -8.75 5.28
CA HIS A 186 9.97 -8.96 6.16
C HIS A 186 9.04 -10.09 5.67
N HIS A 187 9.65 -11.18 5.18
CA HIS A 187 8.93 -12.30 4.59
C HIS A 187 8.17 -13.09 5.66
N VAL A 188 6.84 -13.19 5.49
CA VAL A 188 5.95 -13.92 6.38
C VAL A 188 5.63 -15.29 5.78
N VAL A 189 6.13 -16.35 6.39
CA VAL A 189 5.87 -17.72 5.98
C VAL A 189 4.72 -18.31 6.78
N GLY A 190 3.67 -18.73 6.10
CA GLY A 190 2.49 -19.31 6.74
C GLY A 190 1.82 -18.32 7.73
N ASN A 191 1.78 -18.69 9.00
CA ASN A 191 1.16 -17.89 10.08
C ASN A 191 2.21 -17.20 10.99
N ASP A 192 3.46 -17.06 10.54
CA ASP A 192 4.48 -16.35 11.31
C ASP A 192 4.29 -14.82 11.20
N TYR A 193 3.13 -14.34 11.64
CA TYR A 193 2.79 -12.91 11.63
C TYR A 193 3.80 -12.01 12.37
N PRO A 194 4.47 -12.45 13.46
CA PRO A 194 5.51 -11.67 14.10
C PRO A 194 6.66 -11.25 13.17
N ALA A 195 6.94 -12.01 12.11
CA ALA A 195 7.98 -11.67 11.14
C ALA A 195 7.69 -10.35 10.39
N GLY A 196 6.40 -10.01 10.21
CA GLY A 196 5.96 -8.76 9.58
C GLY A 196 5.68 -7.61 10.55
N GLN A 197 5.91 -7.79 11.87
CA GLN A 197 5.70 -6.73 12.85
C GLN A 197 6.88 -5.76 12.91
N ILE A 198 6.56 -4.47 12.95
CA ILE A 198 7.51 -3.36 13.09
C ILE A 198 7.10 -2.54 14.30
N HIS A 199 8.02 -2.38 15.25
CA HIS A 199 7.76 -1.61 16.45
C HIS A 199 8.27 -0.18 16.30
N VAL A 200 7.34 0.79 16.35
CA VAL A 200 7.61 2.22 16.29
C VAL A 200 7.53 2.78 17.71
N SER A 201 8.59 3.40 18.17
CA SER A 201 8.64 3.94 19.54
C SER A 201 7.83 5.22 19.73
N GLY A 202 7.38 5.85 18.64
CA GLY A 202 6.78 7.18 18.68
C GLY A 202 7.82 8.30 18.79
N GLY A 203 7.34 9.56 18.86
CA GLY A 203 8.20 10.74 18.97
C GLY A 203 8.94 11.12 17.68
N GLY A 204 8.68 10.41 16.59
CA GLY A 204 9.25 10.68 15.27
C GLY A 204 8.47 11.77 14.51
N PRO A 205 9.00 12.23 13.38
CA PRO A 205 8.33 13.24 12.58
C PRO A 205 7.08 12.73 11.86
N LEU A 206 6.97 11.42 11.61
CA LEU A 206 5.84 10.79 10.95
C LEU A 206 4.87 10.18 11.97
N PHE A 207 5.39 9.39 12.90
CA PHE A 207 4.63 8.74 13.96
C PHE A 207 4.96 9.39 15.31
N HIS A 208 3.99 10.07 15.88
CA HIS A 208 4.13 10.72 17.20
C HIS A 208 3.84 9.73 18.31
N ASP A 209 2.87 8.84 18.11
CA ASP A 209 2.52 7.80 19.04
C ASP A 209 3.32 6.51 18.79
N PRO A 210 3.52 5.66 19.82
CA PRO A 210 4.10 4.34 19.61
C PRO A 210 3.10 3.43 18.89
N HIS A 211 3.58 2.63 17.91
CA HIS A 211 2.77 1.70 17.15
C HIS A 211 3.43 0.33 17.03
N THR A 212 2.61 -0.70 16.90
CA THR A 212 3.00 -1.98 16.36
C THR A 212 2.39 -2.09 14.95
N LEU A 213 3.19 -1.80 13.93
CA LEU A 213 2.77 -1.87 12.53
C LEU A 213 2.90 -3.29 12.01
N TYR A 214 2.14 -3.59 10.98
CA TYR A 214 2.30 -4.82 10.20
C TYR A 214 2.55 -4.47 8.74
N MET A 215 3.70 -4.88 8.24
CA MET A 215 4.07 -4.89 6.82
C MET A 215 4.71 -6.25 6.51
N LYS A 216 4.34 -6.85 5.41
CA LYS A 216 4.86 -8.17 5.06
C LYS A 216 5.28 -8.24 3.61
N ASP A 217 6.28 -9.09 3.33
CA ASP A 217 6.74 -9.35 1.97
C ASP A 217 7.09 -8.03 1.26
N THR A 218 7.95 -7.23 1.90
CA THR A 218 8.29 -5.90 1.45
C THR A 218 9.52 -5.89 0.53
N CYS A 219 9.67 -4.87 -0.31
CA CYS A 219 10.99 -4.48 -0.77
C CYS A 219 11.76 -3.74 0.35
N THR A 220 12.89 -3.11 0.03
CA THR A 220 13.60 -2.17 0.91
C THR A 220 13.93 -0.89 0.13
N ILE A 221 14.37 0.15 0.83
CA ILE A 221 14.73 1.43 0.22
C ILE A 221 16.20 1.74 0.49
N SER A 222 16.88 2.28 -0.53
CA SER A 222 18.16 2.99 -0.39
C SER A 222 17.94 4.47 -0.68
N VAL A 223 18.67 5.34 0.03
CA VAL A 223 18.52 6.80 -0.13
C VAL A 223 19.84 7.50 -0.42
N LYS A 224 19.74 8.58 -1.22
CA LYS A 224 20.80 9.58 -1.43
C LYS A 224 20.20 10.97 -1.19
N SER A 225 21.03 11.92 -0.73
CA SER A 225 20.54 13.31 -0.59
C SER A 225 19.84 13.78 -1.87
N PRO A 226 18.67 14.45 -1.76
CA PRO A 226 18.03 15.00 -0.56
C PRO A 226 17.15 14.03 0.22
N ALA A 227 17.02 12.75 -0.19
CA ALA A 227 16.21 11.77 0.51
C ALA A 227 16.83 11.35 1.85
N ARG A 228 15.98 11.01 2.80
CA ARG A 228 16.35 10.52 4.13
C ARG A 228 15.33 9.52 4.66
N PRO A 229 15.72 8.60 5.57
CA PRO A 229 14.80 7.71 6.23
C PRO A 229 13.77 8.47 7.09
N LEU A 230 12.56 7.90 7.21
CA LEU A 230 11.54 8.28 8.20
C LEU A 230 11.25 7.12 9.16
N LEU A 231 11.34 5.88 8.67
CA LEU A 231 11.18 4.67 9.47
C LEU A 231 12.19 3.63 9.00
N GLU A 232 12.87 3.03 9.97
CA GLU A 232 13.79 1.91 9.76
C GLU A 232 13.41 0.76 10.69
N ASP A 233 13.56 -0.48 10.22
CA ASP A 233 13.42 -1.69 11.01
C ASP A 233 14.53 -2.69 10.63
N LYS A 234 15.19 -3.27 11.62
CA LYS A 234 16.28 -4.28 11.44
C LYS A 234 17.38 -3.87 10.44
N GLY A 235 17.59 -2.56 10.27
CA GLY A 235 18.58 -2.03 9.33
C GLY A 235 18.04 -1.74 7.93
N ASP A 236 16.81 -2.09 7.63
CA ASP A 236 16.12 -1.76 6.38
C ASP A 236 15.35 -0.44 6.51
N ILE A 237 15.41 0.39 5.48
CA ILE A 237 14.56 1.60 5.40
C ILE A 237 13.19 1.17 4.88
N MET A 238 12.17 1.37 5.71
CA MET A 238 10.79 1.02 5.42
C MET A 238 10.00 2.20 4.85
N ILE A 239 10.31 3.41 5.31
CA ILE A 239 9.71 4.65 4.82
C ILE A 239 10.82 5.69 4.66
N ALA A 240 10.84 6.36 3.52
CA ALA A 240 11.76 7.45 3.22
C ALA A 240 11.02 8.69 2.74
N THR A 241 11.65 9.87 2.85
CA THR A 241 11.11 11.14 2.33
C THR A 241 12.18 11.97 1.67
N ALA A 242 11.76 12.82 0.74
CA ALA A 242 12.60 13.82 0.11
C ALA A 242 11.83 15.14 -0.11
N ARG A 243 12.53 16.27 0.04
CA ARG A 243 12.03 17.57 -0.43
C ARG A 243 12.53 17.81 -1.85
N TYR A 244 11.63 18.25 -2.73
CA TYR A 244 11.99 18.57 -4.10
C TYR A 244 11.26 19.84 -4.57
N GLY A 245 11.99 20.92 -4.75
CA GLY A 245 11.40 22.24 -4.96
C GLY A 245 10.50 22.64 -3.80
N LYS A 246 9.21 22.89 -4.08
CA LYS A 246 8.20 23.22 -3.06
C LYS A 246 7.48 21.98 -2.50
N GLY A 247 7.63 20.83 -3.17
CA GLY A 247 6.88 19.62 -2.84
C GLY A 247 7.65 18.64 -1.96
N THR A 248 6.99 17.54 -1.67
CA THR A 248 7.49 16.45 -0.83
C THR A 248 7.22 15.11 -1.52
N VAL A 249 8.14 14.19 -1.38
CA VAL A 249 7.95 12.79 -1.76
C VAL A 249 8.06 11.93 -0.52
N VAL A 250 7.20 10.95 -0.39
CA VAL A 250 7.32 9.87 0.57
C VAL A 250 7.26 8.54 -0.17
N ALA A 251 8.14 7.63 0.20
CA ALA A 251 8.22 6.27 -0.35
C ALA A 251 8.02 5.27 0.79
N VAL A 252 7.18 4.26 0.54
CA VAL A 252 6.83 3.20 1.48
C VAL A 252 7.07 1.87 0.78
N VAL A 253 7.65 0.90 1.48
CA VAL A 253 8.05 -0.40 0.92
C VAL A 253 6.90 -1.38 0.70
N ASP A 254 5.70 -1.07 1.25
CA ASP A 254 4.54 -1.97 1.15
C ASP A 254 3.22 -1.20 1.35
N PRO A 255 2.25 -1.30 0.40
CA PRO A 255 0.93 -0.68 0.55
C PRO A 255 0.05 -1.31 1.64
N TRP A 256 0.42 -2.48 2.17
CA TRP A 256 -0.31 -3.19 3.22
C TRP A 256 -0.53 -2.35 4.48
N LEU A 257 0.39 -1.44 4.74
CA LEU A 257 0.24 -0.51 5.84
C LEU A 257 -1.06 0.30 5.79
N TYR A 258 -1.61 0.54 4.60
CA TYR A 258 -2.75 1.45 4.38
C TYR A 258 -3.94 0.82 3.64
N ASN A 259 -3.91 -0.47 3.34
CA ASN A 259 -4.99 -1.15 2.66
C ASN A 259 -6.08 -1.68 3.63
N GLU A 260 -7.09 -2.39 3.13
CA GLU A 260 -8.20 -2.93 3.94
C GLU A 260 -7.77 -3.94 5.01
N TYR A 261 -6.57 -4.49 4.94
CA TYR A 261 -6.01 -5.31 6.03
C TYR A 261 -5.78 -4.51 7.31
N THR A 262 -5.74 -3.19 7.24
CA THR A 262 -5.68 -2.32 8.43
C THR A 262 -6.98 -2.31 9.22
N ASN A 263 -8.07 -2.86 8.66
CA ASN A 263 -9.38 -2.87 9.29
C ASN A 263 -9.33 -3.57 10.67
N PRO A 264 -9.54 -2.84 11.78
CA PRO A 264 -9.43 -3.41 13.12
C PRO A 264 -10.48 -4.50 13.41
N ARG A 265 -11.51 -4.64 12.55
CA ARG A 265 -12.52 -5.70 12.65
C ARG A 265 -12.05 -7.01 12.03
N LYS A 266 -11.07 -6.97 11.12
CA LYS A 266 -10.54 -8.13 10.39
C LYS A 266 -9.21 -8.62 10.95
N ASN A 267 -8.42 -7.74 11.55
CA ASN A 267 -7.06 -8.03 12.04
C ASN A 267 -7.03 -8.28 13.54
N PRO A 268 -6.06 -9.07 14.01
CA PRO A 268 -5.84 -9.24 15.44
C PRO A 268 -5.64 -7.90 16.13
N PRO A 269 -6.11 -7.70 17.38
CA PRO A 269 -6.05 -6.43 18.11
C PRO A 269 -4.63 -5.95 18.48
N LEU A 270 -3.60 -6.54 17.89
CA LEU A 270 -2.18 -6.26 18.17
C LEU A 270 -1.50 -5.38 17.11
N GLN A 271 -2.26 -4.82 16.16
CA GLN A 271 -1.70 -4.05 15.05
C GLN A 271 -2.41 -2.70 14.95
N ASP A 272 -1.61 -1.64 14.89
CA ASP A 272 -2.09 -0.26 14.95
C ASP A 272 -2.08 0.42 13.56
N ASN A 273 -2.10 -0.37 12.48
CA ASN A 273 -1.98 0.15 11.11
C ASN A 273 -3.03 1.24 10.81
N TYR A 274 -4.26 1.10 11.31
CA TYR A 274 -5.29 2.11 11.08
C TYR A 274 -4.92 3.44 11.74
N ALA A 275 -4.53 3.42 13.03
CA ALA A 275 -4.10 4.61 13.75
C ALA A 275 -2.85 5.24 13.12
N ALA A 276 -1.90 4.42 12.70
CA ALA A 276 -0.73 4.87 11.95
C ALA A 276 -1.11 5.48 10.58
N GLY A 277 -2.14 4.96 9.91
CA GLY A 277 -2.71 5.53 8.70
C GLY A 277 -3.28 6.93 8.92
N GLU A 278 -3.94 7.17 10.05
CA GLU A 278 -4.42 8.50 10.43
C GLU A 278 -3.27 9.48 10.65
N GLU A 279 -2.19 9.06 11.35
CA GLU A 279 -0.99 9.89 11.51
C GLU A 279 -0.29 10.16 10.19
N PHE A 280 -0.21 9.16 9.32
CA PHE A 280 0.38 9.30 7.99
C PHE A 280 -0.36 10.33 7.13
N VAL A 281 -1.68 10.25 7.04
CA VAL A 281 -2.49 11.22 6.29
C VAL A 281 -2.35 12.62 6.88
N ARG A 282 -2.38 12.75 8.20
CA ARG A 282 -2.15 14.05 8.86
C ARG A 282 -0.78 14.62 8.52
N TRP A 283 0.25 13.78 8.54
CA TRP A 283 1.60 14.19 8.14
C TRP A 283 1.64 14.64 6.68
N LEU A 284 0.97 13.91 5.75
CA LEU A 284 0.90 14.31 4.34
C LEU A 284 0.24 15.70 4.18
N ILE A 285 -0.83 15.97 4.93
CA ILE A 285 -1.52 17.27 4.91
C ILE A 285 -0.58 18.41 5.32
N GLN A 286 0.26 18.19 6.34
CA GLN A 286 1.27 19.16 6.78
C GLN A 286 2.38 19.40 5.74
N GLN A 287 2.61 18.47 4.80
CA GLN A 287 3.59 18.65 3.73
C GLN A 287 3.04 19.49 2.57
N SER A 288 1.72 19.59 2.42
CA SER A 288 1.10 20.41 1.36
C SER A 288 1.35 21.90 1.63
N PRO A 289 1.69 22.69 0.61
CA PRO A 289 1.73 24.14 0.77
C PRO A 289 0.34 24.63 1.22
N ALA A 290 0.32 25.51 2.21
CA ALA A 290 -0.92 26.12 2.67
C ALA A 290 -1.68 26.70 1.47
N THR A 291 -2.92 26.27 1.25
CA THR A 291 -3.80 26.90 0.29
C THR A 291 -4.00 28.33 0.75
N SER A 292 -3.49 29.30 0.00
CA SER A 292 -3.77 30.70 0.28
C SER A 292 -5.28 30.86 0.21
N SER A 293 -5.93 31.03 1.36
CA SER A 293 -7.35 31.39 1.41
C SER A 293 -7.54 32.62 0.53
N PRO A 294 -8.53 32.65 -0.37
CA PRO A 294 -8.83 33.87 -1.09
C PRO A 294 -9.14 34.93 -0.04
N SER A 295 -8.30 35.98 0.01
CA SER A 295 -8.56 37.11 0.90
C SER A 295 -9.94 37.64 0.53
N SER A 296 -10.90 37.56 1.47
CA SER A 296 -12.19 38.20 1.37
C SER A 296 -11.94 39.68 1.16
N LYS A 297 -12.12 40.15 -0.07
CA LYS A 297 -12.25 41.58 -0.37
C LYS A 297 -13.69 42.00 -0.19
#